data_b6abb655b99da2255d4699ccb8c86444
#
_entry.id   b6abb655b99da2255d4699ccb8c86444
#
_cell.length_a   1.000
_cell.length_b   1.000
_cell.length_c   1.000
_cell.angle_alpha   90.00
_cell.angle_beta   90.00
_cell.angle_gamma   90.00
#
_symmetry.space_group_name_H-M   'P 1'
#
loop_
_entity.id
_entity.type
_entity.pdbx_description
1 polymer ?
#
loop_
_entity_poly.entity_id
_entity_poly.type
_entity_poly.pdbx_seq_one_letter_code
_entity_poly.pdbx_strand_id
1 'polypeptide(L)'
;MMQRVTTSMTTAAAQRNLQLGASRLAEAQERAASLDKLSRPSDDPTATGEALRIRNLQAANAQYQRNVDDGSSWLDTVDSTLSSTHDLLAKVRDLTVQGGNGALGPDARDALARQVEGLRADLLQTANTRFAGRSVLAGTSDAPAAFAADGTWSGVPGAAVTRRIGPDTAVRVDADGSAALGTGSDSVFRLLDDLAADLRSGVPVTGRLTQVDARMASVRAVQGDVGARHAQILRSKETLIDTSTRLEGQRAELEDLDLAAAVLDLKLQETSYQSALAVTAKVLQPTLMDFLR
;
A
#
# COMPACT_ATOMS: atom_id res chain seq x y z
N MET A 1 -22.04 64.16 42.43
CA MET A 1 -22.58 63.07 41.58
C MET A 1 -21.62 62.66 40.43
N MET A 2 -20.94 63.52 39.75
CA MET A 2 -19.99 63.19 38.65
C MET A 2 -18.84 62.26 39.05
N GLN A 3 -18.22 62.39 40.22
CA GLN A 3 -17.11 61.53 40.66
C GLN A 3 -17.49 60.07 40.87
N ARG A 4 -18.73 59.77 41.35
CA ARG A 4 -19.22 58.40 41.53
C ARG A 4 -19.43 57.67 40.18
N VAL A 5 -19.85 58.39 39.15
CA VAL A 5 -20.06 57.85 37.81
C VAL A 5 -18.68 57.52 37.15
N THR A 6 -17.67 58.34 37.32
CA THR A 6 -16.32 58.08 36.82
C THR A 6 -15.64 56.91 37.53
N THR A 7 -15.75 56.76 38.81
CA THR A 7 -15.22 55.63 39.59
C THR A 7 -15.89 54.32 39.18
N SER A 8 -17.21 54.30 39.04
CA SER A 8 -17.94 53.15 38.52
C SER A 8 -17.53 52.73 37.09
N MET A 9 -17.34 53.72 36.23
CA MET A 9 -16.85 53.47 34.84
C MET A 9 -15.43 52.93 34.81
N THR A 10 -14.53 53.47 35.64
CA THR A 10 -13.12 52.97 35.72
C THR A 10 -13.06 51.55 36.30
N THR A 11 -13.86 51.23 37.31
CA THR A 11 -13.98 49.87 37.87
C THR A 11 -14.50 48.87 36.84
N ALA A 12 -15.57 49.23 36.13
CA ALA A 12 -16.14 48.40 35.10
C ALA A 12 -15.16 48.19 33.89
N ALA A 13 -14.38 49.23 33.54
CA ALA A 13 -13.33 49.11 32.53
C ALA A 13 -12.20 48.20 33.00
N ALA A 14 -11.75 48.34 34.24
CA ALA A 14 -10.72 47.49 34.84
C ALA A 14 -11.16 46.00 34.88
N GLN A 15 -12.41 45.73 35.26
CA GLN A 15 -12.97 44.36 35.25
C GLN A 15 -13.00 43.78 33.85
N ARG A 16 -13.47 44.53 32.84
CA ARG A 16 -13.46 44.06 31.44
C ARG A 16 -12.03 43.76 30.95
N ASN A 17 -11.09 44.60 31.26
CA ASN A 17 -9.69 44.41 30.89
C ASN A 17 -9.09 43.16 31.55
N LEU A 18 -9.38 42.89 32.81
CA LEU A 18 -8.97 41.66 33.50
C LEU A 18 -9.60 40.41 32.89
N GLN A 19 -10.90 40.45 32.56
CA GLN A 19 -11.57 39.35 31.89
C GLN A 19 -10.95 39.05 30.52
N LEU A 20 -10.67 40.11 29.73
CA LEU A 20 -9.98 39.95 28.44
C LEU A 20 -8.56 39.41 28.61
N GLY A 21 -7.82 39.86 29.64
CA GLY A 21 -6.50 39.34 29.95
C GLY A 21 -6.53 37.87 30.36
N ALA A 22 -7.50 37.47 31.19
CA ALA A 22 -7.68 36.08 31.59
C ALA A 22 -8.04 35.19 30.42
N SER A 23 -8.93 35.65 29.51
CA SER A 23 -9.28 34.92 28.30
C SER A 23 -8.08 34.69 27.39
N ARG A 24 -7.27 35.74 27.13
CA ARG A 24 -6.05 35.63 26.31
C ARG A 24 -5.01 34.70 26.93
N LEU A 25 -4.84 34.74 28.24
CA LEU A 25 -3.96 33.82 28.96
C LEU A 25 -4.42 32.37 28.80
N ALA A 26 -5.73 32.11 28.99
CA ALA A 26 -6.31 30.77 28.83
C ALA A 26 -6.14 30.26 27.39
N GLU A 27 -6.35 31.11 26.37
CA GLU A 27 -6.13 30.76 24.96
C GLU A 27 -4.66 30.47 24.65
N ALA A 28 -3.72 31.23 25.24
CA ALA A 28 -2.29 30.97 25.09
C ALA A 28 -1.87 29.66 25.77
N GLN A 29 -2.44 29.35 26.94
CA GLN A 29 -2.23 28.08 27.63
C GLN A 29 -2.81 26.88 26.83
N GLU A 30 -4.00 27.02 26.28
CA GLU A 30 -4.63 25.98 25.45
C GLU A 30 -3.78 25.70 24.22
N ARG A 31 -3.33 26.73 23.49
CA ARG A 31 -2.43 26.57 22.31
C ARG A 31 -1.10 25.92 22.68
N ALA A 32 -0.47 26.36 23.77
CA ALA A 32 0.79 25.77 24.21
C ALA A 32 0.65 24.32 24.68
N ALA A 33 -0.53 23.93 25.19
CA ALA A 33 -0.80 22.56 25.63
C ALA A 33 -1.20 21.63 24.49
N SER A 34 -1.91 22.11 23.47
CA SER A 34 -2.33 21.31 22.32
C SER A 34 -1.21 21.05 21.32
N LEU A 35 -0.20 21.94 21.27
CA LEU A 35 0.87 22.00 20.26
C LEU A 35 0.34 22.23 18.84
N ASP A 36 -0.94 22.55 18.70
CA ASP A 36 -1.60 22.84 17.43
C ASP A 36 -1.75 24.35 17.22
N LYS A 37 -1.39 24.83 16.04
CA LYS A 37 -1.58 26.19 15.60
C LYS A 37 -3.06 26.51 15.34
N LEU A 38 -3.81 25.48 14.85
CA LEU A 38 -5.22 25.56 14.47
C LEU A 38 -6.05 24.74 15.46
N SER A 39 -6.54 25.38 16.54
CA SER A 39 -7.40 24.70 17.52
C SER A 39 -8.86 24.66 17.08
N ARG A 40 -9.32 25.65 16.32
CA ARG A 40 -10.71 25.74 15.83
C ARG A 40 -10.76 26.16 14.36
N PRO A 41 -11.68 25.58 13.56
CA PRO A 41 -11.87 25.99 12.16
C PRO A 41 -12.16 27.49 11.97
N SER A 42 -12.69 28.15 13.00
CA SER A 42 -12.98 29.60 13.01
C SER A 42 -11.73 30.47 13.12
N ASP A 43 -10.61 29.92 13.61
CA ASP A 43 -9.40 30.69 13.87
C ASP A 43 -8.70 31.06 12.54
N ASP A 44 -8.63 30.11 11.60
CA ASP A 44 -8.21 30.32 10.21
C ASP A 44 -8.95 29.38 9.28
N PRO A 45 -10.08 29.81 8.68
CA PRO A 45 -10.87 28.99 7.77
C PRO A 45 -10.09 28.56 6.52
N THR A 46 -9.14 29.38 6.04
CA THR A 46 -8.34 29.12 4.86
C THR A 46 -7.33 28.01 5.15
N ALA A 47 -6.55 28.16 6.23
CA ALA A 47 -5.59 27.13 6.64
C ALA A 47 -6.27 25.82 7.02
N THR A 48 -7.45 25.87 7.66
CA THR A 48 -8.26 24.68 7.96
C THR A 48 -8.71 23.95 6.68
N GLY A 49 -9.18 24.70 5.68
CA GLY A 49 -9.55 24.13 4.38
C GLY A 49 -8.38 23.45 3.69
N GLU A 50 -7.20 24.07 3.73
CA GLU A 50 -5.97 23.50 3.16
C GLU A 50 -5.48 22.27 3.94
N ALA A 51 -5.52 22.29 5.27
CA ALA A 51 -5.18 21.14 6.12
C ALA A 51 -6.10 19.95 5.83
N LEU A 52 -7.40 20.18 5.66
CA LEU A 52 -8.35 19.12 5.28
C LEU A 52 -8.03 18.55 3.89
N ARG A 53 -7.65 19.40 2.93
CA ARG A 53 -7.23 18.98 1.60
C ARG A 53 -5.98 18.09 1.68
N ILE A 54 -4.98 18.47 2.47
CA ILE A 54 -3.76 17.70 2.66
C ILE A 54 -4.07 16.36 3.33
N ARG A 55 -4.90 16.33 4.37
CA ARG A 55 -5.32 15.08 5.04
C ARG A 55 -6.02 14.12 4.07
N ASN A 56 -6.85 14.65 3.16
CA ASN A 56 -7.48 13.83 2.11
C ASN A 56 -6.45 13.23 1.15
N LEU A 57 -5.42 14.02 0.76
CA LEU A 57 -4.32 13.52 -0.07
C LEU A 57 -3.48 12.48 0.66
N GLN A 58 -3.21 12.67 1.95
CA GLN A 58 -2.53 11.68 2.79
C GLN A 58 -3.32 10.36 2.88
N ALA A 59 -4.63 10.44 3.10
CA ALA A 59 -5.50 9.27 3.14
C ALA A 59 -5.50 8.50 1.81
N ALA A 60 -5.57 9.22 0.67
CA ALA A 60 -5.47 8.63 -0.66
C ALA A 60 -4.09 7.99 -0.89
N ASN A 61 -3.00 8.69 -0.53
CA ASN A 61 -1.63 8.19 -0.63
C ASN A 61 -1.43 6.91 0.19
N ALA A 62 -1.92 6.88 1.43
CA ALA A 62 -1.88 5.70 2.28
C ALA A 62 -2.67 4.51 1.69
N GLN A 63 -3.78 4.78 0.99
CA GLN A 63 -4.52 3.73 0.28
C GLN A 63 -3.70 3.20 -0.90
N TYR A 64 -3.03 4.07 -1.67
CA TYR A 64 -2.16 3.62 -2.77
C TYR A 64 -0.96 2.81 -2.25
N GLN A 65 -0.37 3.19 -1.11
CA GLN A 65 0.70 2.41 -0.47
C GLN A 65 0.23 0.99 -0.13
N ARG A 66 -0.94 0.84 0.49
CA ARG A 66 -1.52 -0.49 0.78
C ARG A 66 -1.76 -1.30 -0.49
N ASN A 67 -2.24 -0.67 -1.56
CA ASN A 67 -2.46 -1.33 -2.85
C ASN A 67 -1.15 -1.76 -3.50
N VAL A 68 -0.08 -0.97 -3.36
CA VAL A 68 1.27 -1.28 -3.83
C VAL A 68 1.84 -2.47 -3.07
N ASP A 69 1.71 -2.50 -1.75
CA ASP A 69 2.19 -3.60 -0.91
C ASP A 69 1.45 -4.92 -1.21
N ASP A 70 0.12 -4.87 -1.34
CA ASP A 70 -0.69 -6.02 -1.75
C ASP A 70 -0.32 -6.49 -3.17
N GLY A 71 -0.18 -5.55 -4.11
CA GLY A 71 0.21 -5.85 -5.49
C GLY A 71 1.63 -6.42 -5.61
N SER A 72 2.59 -5.92 -4.82
CA SER A 72 3.95 -6.48 -4.74
C SER A 72 3.92 -7.92 -4.26
N SER A 73 3.23 -8.19 -3.15
CA SER A 73 3.13 -9.54 -2.57
C SER A 73 2.45 -10.54 -3.53
N TRP A 74 1.48 -10.06 -4.31
CA TRP A 74 0.84 -10.86 -5.35
C TRP A 74 1.83 -11.21 -6.46
N LEU A 75 2.55 -10.21 -7.00
CA LEU A 75 3.54 -10.43 -8.06
C LEU A 75 4.71 -11.31 -7.61
N ASP A 76 5.16 -11.20 -6.36
CA ASP A 76 6.16 -12.09 -5.76
C ASP A 76 5.67 -13.56 -5.78
N THR A 77 4.39 -13.77 -5.45
CA THR A 77 3.79 -15.11 -5.49
C THR A 77 3.70 -15.64 -6.93
N VAL A 78 3.34 -14.78 -7.89
CA VAL A 78 3.29 -15.14 -9.31
C VAL A 78 4.69 -15.48 -9.82
N ASP A 79 5.70 -14.67 -9.53
CA ASP A 79 7.09 -14.87 -9.96
C ASP A 79 7.65 -16.18 -9.40
N SER A 80 7.46 -16.43 -8.10
CA SER A 80 7.83 -17.70 -7.46
C SER A 80 7.15 -18.92 -8.09
N THR A 81 5.86 -18.80 -8.45
CA THR A 81 5.09 -19.83 -9.13
C THR A 81 5.64 -20.12 -10.52
N LEU A 82 5.95 -19.06 -11.31
CA LEU A 82 6.51 -19.19 -12.64
C LEU A 82 7.95 -19.75 -12.60
N SER A 83 8.76 -19.33 -11.62
CA SER A 83 10.11 -19.85 -11.39
C SER A 83 10.07 -21.36 -11.09
N SER A 84 9.23 -21.78 -10.14
CA SER A 84 9.04 -23.20 -9.82
C SER A 84 8.54 -23.99 -11.01
N THR A 85 7.62 -23.41 -11.80
CA THR A 85 7.14 -24.01 -13.06
C THR A 85 8.26 -24.20 -14.05
N HIS A 86 9.14 -23.20 -14.22
CA HIS A 86 10.31 -23.30 -15.10
C HIS A 86 11.25 -24.41 -14.68
N ASP A 87 11.55 -24.53 -13.38
CA ASP A 87 12.42 -25.57 -12.83
C ASP A 87 11.86 -26.99 -13.02
N LEU A 88 10.53 -27.15 -12.85
CA LEU A 88 9.84 -28.41 -13.13
C LEU A 88 9.95 -28.78 -14.63
N LEU A 89 9.73 -27.81 -15.52
CA LEU A 89 9.88 -28.03 -16.97
C LEU A 89 11.32 -28.33 -17.37
N ALA A 90 12.32 -27.75 -16.70
CA ALA A 90 13.73 -28.09 -16.91
C ALA A 90 14.00 -29.57 -16.58
N LYS A 91 13.45 -30.08 -15.47
CA LYS A 91 13.54 -31.52 -15.15
C LYS A 91 12.83 -32.38 -16.18
N VAL A 92 11.65 -31.97 -16.66
CA VAL A 92 10.96 -32.68 -17.77
C VAL A 92 11.82 -32.70 -19.02
N ARG A 93 12.45 -31.58 -19.36
CA ARG A 93 13.39 -31.51 -20.50
C ARG A 93 14.52 -32.52 -20.37
N ASP A 94 15.14 -32.61 -19.18
CA ASP A 94 16.23 -33.54 -18.91
C ASP A 94 15.76 -35.02 -19.06
N LEU A 95 14.56 -35.37 -18.53
CA LEU A 95 13.98 -36.70 -18.74
C LEU A 95 13.64 -36.97 -20.19
N THR A 96 13.21 -35.95 -20.95
CA THR A 96 12.95 -36.05 -22.39
C THR A 96 14.24 -36.38 -23.16
N VAL A 97 15.34 -35.70 -22.80
CA VAL A 97 16.68 -35.96 -23.39
C VAL A 97 17.12 -37.40 -23.07
N GLN A 98 16.95 -37.85 -21.81
CA GLN A 98 17.27 -39.24 -21.42
C GLN A 98 16.40 -40.23 -22.17
N GLY A 99 15.10 -39.97 -22.29
CA GLY A 99 14.14 -40.80 -23.02
C GLY A 99 14.40 -40.90 -24.53
N GLY A 100 15.08 -39.88 -25.09
CA GLY A 100 15.55 -39.85 -26.49
C GLY A 100 16.67 -40.85 -26.80
N ASN A 101 17.29 -41.46 -25.77
CA ASN A 101 18.28 -42.50 -25.96
C ASN A 101 17.62 -43.80 -26.41
N GLY A 102 17.75 -44.15 -27.68
CA GLY A 102 17.14 -45.36 -28.27
C GLY A 102 17.64 -46.69 -27.69
N ALA A 103 18.68 -46.72 -26.86
CA ALA A 103 19.18 -47.90 -26.17
C ALA A 103 18.43 -48.30 -24.91
N LEU A 104 17.44 -47.47 -24.46
CA LEU A 104 16.68 -47.74 -23.24
C LEU A 104 15.74 -48.93 -23.39
N GLY A 105 15.82 -49.88 -22.43
CA GLY A 105 14.87 -50.97 -22.32
C GLY A 105 13.48 -50.51 -21.88
N PRO A 106 12.45 -51.37 -22.04
CA PRO A 106 11.05 -51.05 -21.68
C PRO A 106 10.89 -50.61 -20.22
N ASP A 107 11.54 -51.27 -19.26
CA ASP A 107 11.46 -50.97 -17.83
C ASP A 107 12.05 -49.60 -17.51
N ALA A 108 13.17 -49.23 -18.15
CA ALA A 108 13.78 -47.90 -17.96
C ALA A 108 12.89 -46.79 -18.53
N ARG A 109 12.25 -47.02 -19.69
CA ARG A 109 11.30 -46.08 -20.28
C ARG A 109 10.05 -45.89 -19.42
N ASP A 110 9.52 -46.97 -18.86
CA ASP A 110 8.39 -46.92 -17.94
C ASP A 110 8.76 -46.17 -16.62
N ALA A 111 9.99 -46.36 -16.13
CA ALA A 111 10.48 -45.57 -14.98
C ALA A 111 10.56 -44.09 -15.28
N LEU A 112 11.04 -43.66 -16.46
CA LEU A 112 11.03 -42.28 -16.90
C LEU A 112 9.62 -41.73 -17.06
N ALA A 113 8.69 -42.53 -17.63
CA ALA A 113 7.29 -42.13 -17.78
C ALA A 113 6.64 -41.82 -16.41
N ARG A 114 6.88 -42.67 -15.40
CA ARG A 114 6.37 -42.43 -14.02
C ARG A 114 6.98 -41.14 -13.42
N GLN A 115 8.25 -40.85 -13.70
CA GLN A 115 8.87 -39.57 -13.24
C GLN A 115 8.21 -38.34 -13.91
N VAL A 116 7.90 -38.42 -15.21
CA VAL A 116 7.18 -37.37 -15.94
C VAL A 116 5.78 -37.19 -15.37
N GLU A 117 5.06 -38.26 -15.04
CA GLU A 117 3.74 -38.19 -14.40
C GLU A 117 3.81 -37.54 -13.01
N GLY A 118 4.84 -37.86 -12.22
CA GLY A 118 5.10 -37.18 -10.94
C GLY A 118 5.32 -35.68 -11.12
N LEU A 119 6.19 -35.29 -12.04
CA LEU A 119 6.45 -33.89 -12.36
C LEU A 119 5.19 -33.14 -12.88
N ARG A 120 4.33 -33.86 -13.63
CA ARG A 120 3.04 -33.32 -14.07
C ARG A 120 2.13 -32.99 -12.89
N ALA A 121 2.07 -33.88 -11.90
CA ALA A 121 1.26 -33.66 -10.69
C ALA A 121 1.80 -32.47 -9.88
N ASP A 122 3.13 -32.36 -9.70
CA ASP A 122 3.78 -31.25 -9.05
C ASP A 122 3.53 -29.94 -9.80
N LEU A 123 3.58 -29.97 -11.13
CA LEU A 123 3.30 -28.82 -11.98
C LEU A 123 1.84 -28.36 -11.84
N LEU A 124 0.88 -29.30 -11.79
CA LEU A 124 -0.53 -28.95 -11.57
C LEU A 124 -0.76 -28.32 -10.20
N GLN A 125 -0.10 -28.83 -9.17
CA GLN A 125 -0.15 -28.22 -7.83
C GLN A 125 0.43 -26.81 -7.85
N THR A 126 1.60 -26.62 -8.47
CA THR A 126 2.27 -25.32 -8.60
C THR A 126 1.41 -24.34 -9.40
N ALA A 127 0.84 -24.76 -10.53
CA ALA A 127 -0.04 -23.92 -11.36
C ALA A 127 -1.32 -23.47 -10.63
N ASN A 128 -1.73 -24.18 -9.59
CA ASN A 128 -2.90 -23.88 -8.76
C ASN A 128 -2.54 -23.11 -7.48
N THR A 129 -1.35 -22.52 -7.41
CA THR A 129 -0.95 -21.66 -6.29
C THR A 129 -1.94 -20.52 -6.10
N ARG A 130 -2.20 -20.19 -4.83
CA ARG A 130 -3.19 -19.18 -4.44
C ARG A 130 -2.53 -18.09 -3.59
N PHE A 131 -3.00 -16.86 -3.82
CA PHE A 131 -2.70 -15.72 -2.97
C PHE A 131 -4.00 -15.11 -2.44
N ALA A 132 -4.08 -14.90 -1.13
CA ALA A 132 -5.29 -14.38 -0.47
C ALA A 132 -6.58 -15.12 -0.87
N GLY A 133 -6.49 -16.46 -1.05
CA GLY A 133 -7.62 -17.30 -1.42
C GLY A 133 -7.97 -17.36 -2.90
N ARG A 134 -7.28 -16.62 -3.79
CA ARG A 134 -7.50 -16.62 -5.25
C ARG A 134 -6.32 -17.23 -5.99
N SER A 135 -6.59 -17.96 -7.07
CA SER A 135 -5.55 -18.50 -7.94
C SER A 135 -4.81 -17.38 -8.67
N VAL A 136 -3.46 -17.41 -8.62
CA VAL A 136 -2.62 -16.33 -9.21
C VAL A 136 -2.54 -16.41 -10.74
N LEU A 137 -2.89 -17.54 -11.35
CA LEU A 137 -2.87 -17.80 -12.80
C LEU A 137 -4.26 -17.87 -13.43
N ALA A 138 -5.34 -17.57 -12.69
CA ALA A 138 -6.72 -17.64 -13.19
C ALA A 138 -7.34 -16.27 -13.48
N GLY A 139 -6.58 -15.18 -13.37
CA GLY A 139 -7.09 -13.81 -13.55
C GLY A 139 -8.18 -13.45 -12.54
N THR A 140 -9.33 -12.99 -13.04
CA THR A 140 -10.48 -12.61 -12.20
C THR A 140 -11.41 -13.76 -11.87
N SER A 141 -11.12 -14.97 -12.33
CA SER A 141 -11.96 -16.15 -12.09
C SER A 141 -12.00 -16.52 -10.60
N ASP A 142 -13.18 -16.86 -10.10
CA ASP A 142 -13.39 -17.37 -8.73
C ASP A 142 -13.34 -18.91 -8.67
N ALA A 143 -12.90 -19.56 -9.77
CA ALA A 143 -12.72 -21.00 -9.80
C ALA A 143 -11.77 -21.48 -8.69
N PRO A 144 -12.04 -22.67 -8.10
CA PRO A 144 -11.22 -23.19 -7.00
C PRO A 144 -9.78 -23.53 -7.44
N ALA A 145 -9.54 -23.68 -8.74
CA ALA A 145 -8.25 -23.98 -9.34
C ALA A 145 -8.09 -23.23 -10.66
N ALA A 146 -6.85 -22.78 -10.97
CA ALA A 146 -6.55 -22.17 -12.26
C ALA A 146 -6.58 -23.20 -13.40
N PHE A 147 -6.13 -24.44 -13.12
CA PHE A 147 -6.11 -25.54 -14.06
C PHE A 147 -6.79 -26.77 -13.45
N ALA A 148 -7.69 -27.36 -14.21
CA ALA A 148 -8.26 -28.65 -13.87
C ALA A 148 -7.24 -29.80 -14.14
N ALA A 149 -7.53 -30.99 -13.65
CA ALA A 149 -6.67 -32.18 -13.82
C ALA A 149 -6.42 -32.56 -15.29
N ASP A 150 -7.36 -32.25 -16.18
CA ASP A 150 -7.26 -32.46 -17.62
C ASP A 150 -6.47 -31.39 -18.38
N GLY A 151 -5.93 -30.37 -17.65
CA GLY A 151 -5.22 -29.24 -18.23
C GLY A 151 -6.12 -28.13 -18.77
N THR A 152 -7.43 -28.19 -18.52
CA THR A 152 -8.35 -27.10 -18.88
C THR A 152 -8.11 -25.90 -17.97
N TRP A 153 -7.89 -24.72 -18.58
CA TRP A 153 -7.75 -23.47 -17.85
C TRP A 153 -9.11 -22.87 -17.50
N SER A 154 -9.28 -22.49 -16.24
CA SER A 154 -10.52 -21.95 -15.68
C SER A 154 -10.58 -20.43 -15.65
N GLY A 155 -9.57 -19.74 -16.18
CA GLY A 155 -9.53 -18.27 -16.23
C GLY A 155 -10.46 -17.72 -17.31
N VAL A 156 -10.66 -16.40 -17.25
CA VAL A 156 -11.43 -15.64 -18.25
C VAL A 156 -10.43 -14.94 -19.20
N PRO A 157 -10.46 -15.24 -20.50
CA PRO A 157 -9.56 -14.60 -21.47
C PRO A 157 -9.66 -13.08 -21.42
N GLY A 158 -8.53 -12.37 -21.37
CA GLY A 158 -8.46 -10.93 -21.32
C GLY A 158 -8.82 -10.27 -19.98
N ALA A 159 -9.32 -11.03 -19.01
CA ALA A 159 -9.56 -10.51 -17.68
C ALA A 159 -8.22 -10.33 -16.92
N ALA A 160 -8.14 -9.26 -16.12
CA ALA A 160 -6.95 -8.91 -15.36
C ALA A 160 -7.30 -8.42 -13.97
N VAL A 161 -6.53 -8.86 -12.98
CA VAL A 161 -6.59 -8.29 -11.63
C VAL A 161 -5.66 -7.09 -11.59
N THR A 162 -6.22 -5.92 -11.30
CA THR A 162 -5.45 -4.67 -11.26
C THR A 162 -5.45 -4.07 -9.86
N ARG A 163 -4.39 -3.34 -9.53
CA ARG A 163 -4.28 -2.52 -8.32
C ARG A 163 -4.03 -1.07 -8.72
N ARG A 164 -4.82 -0.17 -8.15
CA ARG A 164 -4.62 1.26 -8.34
C ARG A 164 -3.49 1.73 -7.45
N ILE A 165 -2.39 2.18 -8.05
CA ILE A 165 -1.13 2.57 -7.39
C ILE A 165 -0.88 4.08 -7.44
N GLY A 166 -1.85 4.84 -7.92
CA GLY A 166 -1.79 6.30 -8.04
C GLY A 166 -3.13 6.87 -8.50
N PRO A 167 -3.25 8.20 -8.61
CA PRO A 167 -4.49 8.87 -9.01
C PRO A 167 -5.06 8.33 -10.34
N ASP A 168 -4.18 8.16 -11.35
CA ASP A 168 -4.55 7.72 -12.70
C ASP A 168 -3.78 6.48 -13.15
N THR A 169 -3.13 5.77 -12.22
CA THR A 169 -2.26 4.64 -12.54
C THR A 169 -2.77 3.37 -11.86
N ALA A 170 -2.98 2.33 -12.66
CA ALA A 170 -3.26 0.98 -12.21
C ALA A 170 -2.29 0.00 -12.84
N VAL A 171 -1.89 -1.03 -12.11
CA VAL A 171 -1.00 -2.11 -12.57
C VAL A 171 -1.72 -3.43 -12.46
N ARG A 172 -1.56 -4.27 -13.49
CA ARG A 172 -2.01 -5.67 -13.46
C ARG A 172 -1.08 -6.47 -12.55
N VAL A 173 -1.66 -7.24 -11.62
CA VAL A 173 -0.91 -8.00 -10.61
C VAL A 173 -1.01 -9.52 -10.77
N ASP A 174 -1.90 -10.01 -11.65
CA ASP A 174 -2.02 -11.43 -12.01
C ASP A 174 -1.19 -11.76 -13.27
N ALA A 175 -1.02 -13.06 -13.52
CA ALA A 175 -0.48 -13.57 -14.77
C ALA A 175 -1.54 -14.39 -15.53
N ASP A 176 -1.44 -14.37 -16.86
CA ASP A 176 -2.29 -15.21 -17.72
C ASP A 176 -1.73 -16.63 -17.75
N GLY A 177 -2.39 -17.53 -17.03
CA GLY A 177 -2.01 -18.93 -16.99
C GLY A 177 -2.08 -19.62 -18.36
N SER A 178 -3.02 -19.21 -19.21
CA SER A 178 -3.13 -19.78 -20.56
C SER A 178 -1.97 -19.38 -21.46
N ALA A 179 -1.45 -18.17 -21.32
CA ALA A 179 -0.25 -17.73 -22.04
C ALA A 179 1.01 -18.44 -21.55
N ALA A 180 1.13 -18.72 -20.24
CA ALA A 180 2.28 -19.40 -19.66
C ALA A 180 2.27 -20.92 -19.98
N LEU A 181 1.17 -21.60 -19.69
CA LEU A 181 1.08 -23.07 -19.67
C LEU A 181 0.26 -23.65 -20.82
N GLY A 182 -0.37 -22.79 -21.66
CA GLY A 182 -1.31 -23.25 -22.68
C GLY A 182 -2.65 -23.67 -22.11
N THR A 183 -3.56 -24.11 -22.96
CA THR A 183 -4.88 -24.62 -22.58
C THR A 183 -5.34 -25.71 -23.53
N GLY A 184 -6.18 -26.65 -23.04
CA GLY A 184 -6.72 -27.75 -23.84
C GLY A 184 -5.63 -28.62 -24.43
N SER A 185 -5.70 -28.87 -25.74
CA SER A 185 -4.73 -29.71 -26.47
C SER A 185 -3.32 -29.12 -26.53
N ASP A 186 -3.20 -27.82 -26.36
CA ASP A 186 -1.92 -27.10 -26.37
C ASP A 186 -1.38 -26.85 -24.95
N SER A 187 -1.98 -27.41 -23.92
CA SER A 187 -1.53 -27.28 -22.54
C SER A 187 -0.26 -28.10 -22.29
N VAL A 188 0.57 -27.57 -21.38
CA VAL A 188 1.74 -28.29 -20.88
C VAL A 188 1.36 -29.63 -20.25
N PHE A 189 0.18 -29.73 -19.62
CA PHE A 189 -0.30 -30.97 -18.98
C PHE A 189 -0.54 -32.06 -20.01
N ARG A 190 -1.17 -31.69 -21.14
CA ARG A 190 -1.37 -32.62 -22.27
C ARG A 190 -0.04 -33.05 -22.89
N LEU A 191 0.89 -32.12 -23.05
CA LEU A 191 2.24 -32.41 -23.53
C LEU A 191 2.95 -33.46 -22.66
N LEU A 192 2.82 -33.35 -21.32
CA LEU A 192 3.42 -34.30 -20.38
C LEU A 192 2.73 -35.68 -20.41
N ASP A 193 1.40 -35.70 -20.55
CA ASP A 193 0.65 -36.93 -20.74
C ASP A 193 1.08 -37.66 -22.02
N ASP A 194 1.19 -36.94 -23.13
CA ASP A 194 1.66 -37.49 -24.41
C ASP A 194 3.13 -37.96 -24.34
N LEU A 195 4.01 -37.20 -23.65
CA LEU A 195 5.39 -37.60 -23.43
C LEU A 195 5.50 -38.89 -22.64
N ALA A 196 4.72 -39.07 -21.58
CA ALA A 196 4.69 -40.29 -20.77
C ALA A 196 4.18 -41.49 -21.61
N ALA A 197 3.15 -41.30 -22.44
CA ALA A 197 2.64 -42.32 -23.36
C ALA A 197 3.66 -42.72 -24.43
N ASP A 198 4.34 -41.75 -25.05
CA ASP A 198 5.38 -41.97 -26.06
C ASP A 198 6.57 -42.75 -25.47
N LEU A 199 7.00 -42.41 -24.22
CA LEU A 199 8.04 -43.15 -23.51
C LEU A 199 7.66 -44.64 -23.32
N ARG A 200 6.43 -44.94 -22.88
CA ARG A 200 5.94 -46.31 -22.68
C ARG A 200 5.85 -47.09 -23.98
N SER A 201 5.33 -46.47 -25.02
CA SER A 201 5.17 -47.11 -26.34
C SER A 201 6.48 -47.21 -27.13
N GLY A 202 7.55 -46.58 -26.66
CA GLY A 202 8.84 -46.57 -27.35
C GLY A 202 8.88 -45.69 -28.60
N VAL A 203 7.95 -44.77 -28.73
CA VAL A 203 7.96 -43.73 -29.78
C VAL A 203 9.10 -42.75 -29.49
N PRO A 204 9.86 -42.29 -30.52
CA PRO A 204 10.92 -41.32 -30.31
C PRO A 204 10.40 -40.00 -29.74
N VAL A 205 10.90 -39.60 -28.56
CA VAL A 205 10.46 -38.38 -27.84
C VAL A 205 11.24 -37.12 -28.20
N THR A 206 12.16 -37.21 -29.16
CA THR A 206 12.99 -36.06 -29.59
C THR A 206 12.17 -34.90 -30.11
N GLY A 207 11.04 -35.14 -30.77
CA GLY A 207 10.11 -34.11 -31.22
C GLY A 207 9.41 -33.36 -30.04
N ARG A 208 9.24 -34.00 -28.90
CA ARG A 208 8.66 -33.40 -27.69
C ARG A 208 9.60 -32.39 -27.06
N LEU A 209 10.92 -32.51 -27.24
CA LEU A 209 11.89 -31.58 -26.70
C LEU A 209 11.64 -30.15 -27.19
N THR A 210 11.37 -29.95 -28.50
CA THR A 210 11.04 -28.66 -29.07
C THR A 210 9.74 -28.08 -28.44
N GLN A 211 8.76 -28.92 -28.13
CA GLN A 211 7.52 -28.48 -27.50
C GLN A 211 7.76 -28.06 -26.04
N VAL A 212 8.58 -28.81 -25.29
CA VAL A 212 8.98 -28.47 -23.92
C VAL A 212 9.76 -27.13 -23.93
N ASP A 213 10.75 -26.99 -24.83
CA ASP A 213 11.53 -25.74 -24.96
C ASP A 213 10.64 -24.54 -25.31
N ALA A 214 9.63 -24.73 -26.17
CA ALA A 214 8.65 -23.67 -26.48
C ALA A 214 7.81 -23.29 -25.25
N ARG A 215 7.36 -24.25 -24.42
CA ARG A 215 6.65 -23.96 -23.17
C ARG A 215 7.52 -23.24 -22.15
N MET A 216 8.78 -23.65 -22.00
CA MET A 216 9.75 -22.95 -21.17
C MET A 216 9.97 -21.49 -21.62
N ALA A 217 10.00 -21.25 -22.95
CA ALA A 217 10.07 -19.90 -23.49
C ALA A 217 8.81 -19.08 -23.19
N SER A 218 7.61 -19.67 -23.29
CA SER A 218 6.35 -19.00 -22.91
C SER A 218 6.33 -18.61 -21.44
N VAL A 219 6.74 -19.51 -20.53
CA VAL A 219 6.82 -19.23 -19.09
C VAL A 219 7.79 -18.07 -18.82
N ARG A 220 8.98 -18.07 -19.45
CA ARG A 220 9.96 -16.98 -19.31
C ARG A 220 9.44 -15.63 -19.85
N ALA A 221 8.69 -15.64 -20.94
CA ALA A 221 8.09 -14.43 -21.49
C ALA A 221 7.09 -13.81 -20.51
N VAL A 222 6.18 -14.64 -19.95
CA VAL A 222 5.22 -14.18 -18.92
C VAL A 222 5.94 -13.71 -17.64
N GLN A 223 7.01 -14.40 -17.24
CA GLN A 223 7.83 -14.00 -16.09
C GLN A 223 8.52 -12.64 -16.33
N GLY A 224 9.02 -12.39 -17.55
CA GLY A 224 9.57 -11.09 -17.92
C GLY A 224 8.55 -9.96 -17.81
N ASP A 225 7.30 -10.19 -18.26
CA ASP A 225 6.20 -9.23 -18.10
C ASP A 225 5.86 -8.97 -16.64
N VAL A 226 5.84 -10.01 -15.79
CA VAL A 226 5.63 -9.90 -14.34
C VAL A 226 6.74 -9.08 -13.71
N GLY A 227 8.00 -9.35 -14.04
CA GLY A 227 9.16 -8.58 -13.56
C GLY A 227 9.09 -7.10 -13.93
N ALA A 228 8.67 -6.76 -15.15
CA ALA A 228 8.49 -5.38 -15.57
C ALA A 228 7.42 -4.64 -14.74
N ARG A 229 6.29 -5.32 -14.45
CA ARG A 229 5.21 -4.78 -13.59
C ARG A 229 5.65 -4.65 -12.14
N HIS A 230 6.42 -5.61 -11.62
CA HIS A 230 6.98 -5.54 -10.28
C HIS A 230 7.93 -4.34 -10.15
N ALA A 231 8.81 -4.11 -11.12
CA ALA A 231 9.65 -2.92 -11.15
C ALA A 231 8.84 -1.61 -11.21
N GLN A 232 7.68 -1.60 -11.88
CA GLN A 232 6.78 -0.45 -11.87
C GLN A 232 6.17 -0.22 -10.47
N ILE A 233 5.75 -1.27 -9.78
CA ILE A 233 5.22 -1.21 -8.41
C ILE A 233 6.27 -0.65 -7.45
N LEU A 234 7.52 -1.12 -7.53
CA LEU A 234 8.61 -0.65 -6.67
C LEU A 234 8.91 0.85 -6.88
N ARG A 235 8.93 1.33 -8.12
CA ARG A 235 9.07 2.77 -8.41
C ARG A 235 7.90 3.59 -7.86
N SER A 236 6.67 3.07 -7.98
CA SER A 236 5.50 3.74 -7.39
C SER A 236 5.57 3.78 -5.87
N LYS A 237 6.07 2.73 -5.23
CA LYS A 237 6.27 2.68 -3.77
C LYS A 237 7.20 3.82 -3.31
N GLU A 238 8.33 3.99 -3.97
CA GLU A 238 9.29 5.07 -3.70
C GLU A 238 8.62 6.45 -3.85
N THR A 239 7.95 6.70 -4.97
CA THR A 239 7.23 7.95 -5.22
C THR A 239 6.14 8.24 -4.17
N LEU A 240 5.43 7.20 -3.68
CA LEU A 240 4.41 7.35 -2.65
C LEU A 240 5.01 7.67 -1.27
N ILE A 241 6.19 7.12 -0.95
CA ILE A 241 6.94 7.44 0.28
C ILE A 241 7.38 8.91 0.25
N ASP A 242 7.98 9.37 -0.86
CA ASP A 242 8.39 10.78 -1.03
C ASP A 242 7.19 11.72 -0.93
N THR A 243 6.07 11.33 -1.54
CA THR A 243 4.81 12.10 -1.47
C THR A 243 4.28 12.15 -0.04
N SER A 244 4.35 11.05 0.73
CA SER A 244 3.95 11.02 2.15
C SER A 244 4.75 12.03 2.96
N THR A 245 6.09 11.98 2.84
CA THR A 245 7.00 12.89 3.54
C THR A 245 6.70 14.36 3.21
N ARG A 246 6.49 14.66 1.92
CA ARG A 246 6.15 16.02 1.48
C ARG A 246 4.81 16.49 2.04
N LEU A 247 3.77 15.63 2.03
CA LEU A 247 2.45 15.96 2.58
C LEU A 247 2.49 16.11 4.11
N GLU A 248 3.32 15.34 4.80
CA GLU A 248 3.56 15.51 6.24
C GLU A 248 4.22 16.86 6.54
N GLY A 249 5.25 17.25 5.78
CA GLY A 249 5.87 18.56 5.92
C GLY A 249 4.87 19.70 5.68
N GLN A 250 4.05 19.61 4.61
CA GLN A 250 3.02 20.60 4.33
C GLN A 250 1.95 20.68 5.44
N ARG A 251 1.57 19.53 6.02
CA ARG A 251 0.65 19.51 7.14
C ARG A 251 1.27 20.18 8.38
N ALA A 252 2.53 19.82 8.69
CA ALA A 252 3.25 20.38 9.82
C ALA A 252 3.37 21.92 9.73
N GLU A 253 3.66 22.47 8.56
CA GLU A 253 3.71 23.95 8.33
C GLU A 253 2.38 24.65 8.66
N LEU A 254 1.24 23.97 8.42
CA LEU A 254 -0.09 24.53 8.66
C LEU A 254 -0.59 24.30 10.08
N GLU A 255 -0.34 23.14 10.65
CA GLU A 255 -0.96 22.67 11.89
C GLU A 255 -0.02 22.75 13.09
N ASP A 256 1.29 22.55 12.92
CA ASP A 256 2.22 22.47 14.03
C ASP A 256 2.54 23.87 14.57
N LEU A 257 2.53 23.98 15.90
CA LEU A 257 2.85 25.20 16.62
C LEU A 257 4.36 25.40 16.75
N ASP A 258 4.87 26.58 16.47
CA ASP A 258 6.21 26.97 16.90
C ASP A 258 6.24 27.08 18.43
N LEU A 259 6.76 26.04 19.08
CA LEU A 259 6.80 25.95 20.53
C LEU A 259 7.58 27.10 21.17
N ALA A 260 8.65 27.58 20.52
CA ALA A 260 9.45 28.69 21.07
C ALA A 260 8.64 29.98 21.07
N ALA A 261 7.95 30.30 19.97
CA ALA A 261 7.08 31.43 19.86
C ALA A 261 5.88 31.33 20.81
N ALA A 262 5.28 30.15 20.96
CA ALA A 262 4.14 29.93 21.84
C ALA A 262 4.49 30.10 23.33
N VAL A 263 5.64 29.58 23.77
CA VAL A 263 6.11 29.75 25.15
C VAL A 263 6.41 31.19 25.44
N LEU A 264 6.98 31.93 24.46
CA LEU A 264 7.24 33.37 24.62
C LEU A 264 5.92 34.17 24.73
N ASP A 265 4.91 33.88 23.88
CA ASP A 265 3.59 34.50 23.94
C ASP A 265 2.91 34.20 25.27
N LEU A 266 2.92 32.93 25.71
CA LEU A 266 2.37 32.57 27.02
C LEU A 266 3.00 33.37 28.16
N LYS A 267 4.33 33.50 28.16
CA LYS A 267 5.04 34.25 29.19
C LYS A 267 4.69 35.75 29.16
N LEU A 268 4.53 36.29 27.97
CA LEU A 268 4.10 37.67 27.77
C LEU A 268 2.67 37.90 28.32
N GLN A 269 1.73 36.95 28.02
CA GLN A 269 0.36 37.03 28.51
C GLN A 269 0.29 36.86 30.03
N GLU A 270 1.07 35.96 30.63
CA GLU A 270 1.19 35.81 32.08
C GLU A 270 1.65 37.14 32.75
N THR A 271 2.73 37.73 32.23
CA THR A 271 3.29 38.96 32.77
C THR A 271 2.32 40.12 32.61
N SER A 272 1.64 40.21 31.45
CA SER A 272 0.63 41.23 31.17
C SER A 272 -0.56 41.11 32.11
N TYR A 273 -1.07 39.89 32.35
CA TYR A 273 -2.18 39.65 33.27
C TYR A 273 -1.81 39.97 34.72
N GLN A 274 -0.62 39.56 35.18
CA GLN A 274 -0.12 39.90 36.51
C GLN A 274 0.01 41.42 36.69
N SER A 275 0.52 42.13 35.69
CA SER A 275 0.63 43.59 35.67
C SER A 275 -0.75 44.25 35.73
N ALA A 276 -1.72 43.74 34.96
CA ALA A 276 -3.09 44.25 34.98
C ALA A 276 -3.76 44.07 36.36
N LEU A 277 -3.54 42.91 37.00
CA LEU A 277 -4.00 42.66 38.37
C LEU A 277 -3.39 43.66 39.37
N ALA A 278 -2.08 43.91 39.28
CA ALA A 278 -1.39 44.85 40.16
C ALA A 278 -1.88 46.29 40.00
N VAL A 279 -2.10 46.72 38.76
CA VAL A 279 -2.66 48.07 38.45
C VAL A 279 -4.10 48.18 38.94
N THR A 280 -4.93 47.19 38.70
CA THR A 280 -6.33 47.17 39.13
C THR A 280 -6.45 47.18 40.64
N ALA A 281 -5.60 46.46 41.37
CA ALA A 281 -5.53 46.48 42.83
C ALA A 281 -5.23 47.88 43.37
N LYS A 282 -4.31 48.65 42.71
CA LYS A 282 -4.01 50.01 43.08
C LYS A 282 -5.15 50.98 42.80
N VAL A 283 -5.86 50.82 41.68
CA VAL A 283 -7.02 51.66 41.28
C VAL A 283 -8.22 51.45 42.18
N LEU A 284 -8.39 50.23 42.72
CA LEU A 284 -9.48 49.87 43.59
C LEU A 284 -9.22 50.15 45.08
N GLN A 285 -8.00 50.56 45.49
CA GLN A 285 -7.75 50.96 46.87
C GLN A 285 -8.48 52.28 47.15
N PRO A 286 -9.35 52.33 48.15
CA PRO A 286 -9.99 53.60 48.53
C PRO A 286 -8.91 54.59 48.98
N THR A 287 -8.91 55.75 48.38
CA THR A 287 -7.98 56.84 48.79
C THR A 287 -8.47 57.37 50.14
N LEU A 288 -7.54 57.76 51.02
CA LEU A 288 -7.83 58.41 52.31
C LEU A 288 -8.83 59.59 52.19
N MET A 289 -8.96 60.20 51.01
CA MET A 289 -9.91 61.27 50.71
C MET A 289 -11.35 60.73 50.57
N ASP A 290 -11.60 59.47 50.26
CA ASP A 290 -12.94 58.86 50.24
C ASP A 290 -13.44 58.49 51.65
N PHE A 291 -12.52 58.39 52.65
CA PHE A 291 -12.84 58.10 54.04
C PHE A 291 -13.12 59.36 54.87
N LEU A 292 -12.66 60.50 54.38
CA LEU A 292 -12.82 61.82 55.07
C LEU A 292 -14.01 62.65 54.53
N ARG A 293 -14.92 62.01 53.78
CA ARG A 293 -16.07 62.71 53.19
C ARG A 293 -17.40 62.16 53.74
#